data_53b9f7bd52f1ed5585bfda745947ddd2
#
_entry.id   53b9f7bd52f1ed5585bfda745947ddd2
#
_cell.length_a   1.000
_cell.length_b   1.000
_cell.length_c   1.000
_cell.angle_alpha   90.00
_cell.angle_beta   90.00
_cell.angle_gamma   90.00
#
_symmetry.space_group_name_H-M   'P 1'
#
loop_
_entity.id
_entity.type
_entity.pdbx_description
1 polymer ?
#
loop_
_entity_poly.entity_id
_entity_poly.type
_entity_poly.pdbx_seq_one_letter_code
_entity_poly.pdbx_strand_id
1 'polypeptide(L)'
;VCFSTMASTSLEKTLRITGDLGWFQLYVYDDLKSGLKLAKRAQTAGYKTLILTVDVPELGRRPKELKHNFSAKFRPSYKQIFDCAMHPKWSLDLLMNGIPRPQNFDKDLKIDRNKPRGAADWEFLKKLRELWKGKLVIKGILNPKDALRLERLGADAIYVSGHGSRQFDSCPVPIHQL
;
A
#
# COMPACT_ATOMS: atom_id res chain seq x y z
N VAL A 1 -10.90 -2.10 9.93
CA VAL A 1 -10.77 -1.66 8.52
C VAL A 1 -9.32 -1.30 8.25
N CYS A 2 -8.75 -1.74 7.11
CA CYS A 2 -7.37 -1.45 6.74
C CYS A 2 -7.31 -0.36 5.65
N PHE A 3 -6.54 0.70 5.89
CA PHE A 3 -6.34 1.80 4.96
C PHE A 3 -4.96 1.75 4.33
N SER A 4 -4.92 1.82 3.01
CA SER A 4 -3.68 1.78 2.26
C SER A 4 -2.94 3.12 2.29
N THR A 5 -1.62 3.06 2.24
CA THR A 5 -0.76 4.20 1.89
C THR A 5 -1.25 4.94 0.63
N MET A 6 -1.82 4.19 -0.32
CA MET A 6 -2.33 4.72 -1.60
C MET A 6 -3.76 5.29 -1.54
N ALA A 7 -4.37 5.34 -0.36
CA ALA A 7 -5.73 5.85 -0.23
C ALA A 7 -5.85 7.31 -0.70
N SER A 8 -6.97 7.63 -1.34
CA SER A 8 -7.33 8.99 -1.76
C SER A 8 -7.87 9.86 -0.61
N THR A 9 -7.86 9.33 0.60
CA THR A 9 -8.20 10.05 1.83
C THR A 9 -7.01 9.99 2.77
N SER A 10 -6.74 11.08 3.50
CA SER A 10 -5.60 11.13 4.42
C SER A 10 -5.79 10.16 5.59
N LEU A 11 -4.69 9.65 6.10
CA LEU A 11 -4.70 8.72 7.24
C LEU A 11 -5.35 9.32 8.50
N GLU A 12 -5.21 10.64 8.70
CA GLU A 12 -5.84 11.33 9.83
C GLU A 12 -7.37 11.36 9.71
N LYS A 13 -7.87 11.62 8.48
CA LYS A 13 -9.32 11.64 8.22
C LYS A 13 -9.92 10.24 8.34
N THR A 14 -9.24 9.21 7.83
CA THR A 14 -9.72 7.84 7.94
C THR A 14 -9.76 7.36 9.37
N LEU A 15 -8.75 7.70 10.18
CA LEU A 15 -8.74 7.33 11.61
C LEU A 15 -9.86 8.01 12.40
N ARG A 16 -10.16 9.28 12.11
CA ARG A 16 -11.32 9.97 12.76
C ARG A 16 -12.66 9.28 12.50
N ILE A 17 -12.80 8.66 11.32
CA ILE A 17 -14.04 7.95 10.96
C ILE A 17 -14.11 6.57 11.62
N THR A 18 -12.98 5.87 11.70
CA THR A 18 -12.94 4.46 12.12
C THR A 18 -12.51 4.23 13.55
N GLY A 19 -11.91 5.24 14.18
CA GLY A 19 -11.38 5.11 15.54
C GLY A 19 -10.41 3.92 15.65
N ASP A 20 -10.50 3.20 16.74
CA ASP A 20 -9.64 2.05 17.06
C ASP A 20 -9.75 0.86 16.08
N LEU A 21 -10.78 0.83 15.24
CA LEU A 21 -10.95 -0.20 14.21
C LEU A 21 -10.09 0.05 12.96
N GLY A 22 -9.40 1.20 12.89
CA GLY A 22 -8.53 1.59 11.79
C GLY A 22 -7.15 0.94 11.88
N TRP A 23 -6.74 0.25 10.85
CA TRP A 23 -5.36 -0.25 10.65
C TRP A 23 -4.72 0.49 9.48
N PHE A 24 -3.45 0.82 9.59
CA PHE A 24 -2.75 1.50 8.51
C PHE A 24 -1.81 0.55 7.79
N GLN A 25 -1.96 0.44 6.46
CA GLN A 25 -1.09 -0.38 5.62
C GLN A 25 0.00 0.48 5.00
N LEU A 26 1.25 0.13 5.27
CA LEU A 26 2.45 0.80 4.80
C LEU A 26 3.08 0.06 3.62
N TYR A 27 3.27 0.78 2.50
CA TYR A 27 4.26 0.47 1.49
C TYR A 27 5.48 1.35 1.69
N VAL A 28 6.67 0.79 1.49
CA VAL A 28 7.91 1.55 1.45
C VAL A 28 8.24 1.84 -0.01
N TYR A 29 8.13 3.12 -0.38
CA TYR A 29 8.48 3.61 -1.71
C TYR A 29 9.86 4.26 -1.64
N ASP A 30 10.62 4.16 -2.72
CA ASP A 30 11.81 4.89 -3.10
C ASP A 30 12.92 4.97 -2.02
N ASP A 31 12.62 5.46 -0.82
CA ASP A 31 13.59 5.55 0.27
C ASP A 31 13.02 5.06 1.61
N LEU A 32 13.87 4.44 2.41
CA LEU A 32 13.54 3.91 3.73
C LEU A 32 13.13 5.02 4.73
N LYS A 33 13.68 6.22 4.56
CA LYS A 33 13.37 7.37 5.45
C LYS A 33 11.93 7.82 5.28
N SER A 34 11.44 7.87 4.04
CA SER A 34 10.03 8.21 3.75
C SER A 34 9.07 7.19 4.36
N GLY A 35 9.41 5.90 4.32
CA GLY A 35 8.64 4.85 5.00
C GLY A 35 8.56 5.05 6.52
N LEU A 36 9.69 5.32 7.17
CA LEU A 36 9.73 5.60 8.61
C LEU A 36 8.98 6.90 8.98
N LYS A 37 9.11 7.96 8.16
CA LYS A 37 8.38 9.21 8.35
C LYS A 37 6.87 8.99 8.31
N LEU A 38 6.40 8.20 7.34
CA LEU A 38 4.98 7.89 7.21
C LEU A 38 4.47 7.00 8.37
N ALA A 39 5.26 6.02 8.80
CA ALA A 39 4.95 5.23 9.98
C ALA A 39 4.86 6.11 11.24
N LYS A 40 5.80 7.04 11.42
CA LYS A 40 5.77 8.00 12.53
C LYS A 40 4.54 8.89 12.48
N ARG A 41 4.16 9.38 11.30
CA ARG A 41 2.94 10.16 11.08
C ARG A 41 1.68 9.37 11.46
N ALA A 42 1.60 8.10 11.05
CA ALA A 42 0.49 7.23 11.41
C ALA A 42 0.43 7.00 12.94
N GLN A 43 1.57 6.79 13.60
CA GLN A 43 1.64 6.66 15.06
C GLN A 43 1.19 7.95 15.76
N THR A 44 1.65 9.10 15.30
CA THR A 44 1.27 10.42 15.86
C THR A 44 -0.22 10.69 15.64
N ALA A 45 -0.81 10.24 14.54
CA ALA A 45 -2.24 10.33 14.30
C ALA A 45 -3.07 9.45 15.24
N GLY A 46 -2.47 8.41 15.86
CA GLY A 46 -3.13 7.54 16.83
C GLY A 46 -3.47 6.13 16.35
N TYR A 47 -2.96 5.71 15.19
CA TYR A 47 -3.13 4.32 14.74
C TYR A 47 -2.46 3.36 15.73
N LYS A 48 -3.19 2.30 16.10
CA LYS A 48 -2.71 1.25 17.01
C LYS A 48 -2.10 0.06 16.29
N THR A 49 -2.47 -0.15 15.03
CA THR A 49 -1.99 -1.28 14.21
C THR A 49 -1.44 -0.80 12.86
N LEU A 50 -0.22 -1.24 12.57
CA LEU A 50 0.48 -1.03 11.31
C LEU A 50 0.66 -2.34 10.57
N ILE A 51 0.32 -2.38 9.28
CA ILE A 51 0.63 -3.51 8.39
C ILE A 51 1.74 -3.08 7.44
N LEU A 52 2.92 -3.65 7.58
CA LEU A 52 3.99 -3.50 6.60
C LEU A 52 3.81 -4.53 5.49
N THR A 53 3.72 -4.08 4.23
CA THR A 53 3.60 -4.96 3.07
C THR A 53 4.94 -5.12 2.38
N VAL A 54 5.44 -6.37 2.27
CA VAL A 54 6.77 -6.70 1.74
C VAL A 54 6.74 -7.56 0.48
N ASP A 55 5.57 -7.96 0.01
CA ASP A 55 5.37 -8.85 -1.14
C ASP A 55 5.31 -8.12 -2.50
N VAL A 56 5.90 -6.91 -2.60
CA VAL A 56 5.96 -6.10 -3.83
C VAL A 56 7.39 -5.62 -4.09
N PRO A 57 8.42 -6.49 -4.10
CA PRO A 57 9.80 -6.07 -4.36
C PRO A 57 9.96 -5.55 -5.79
N GLU A 58 9.23 -6.13 -6.73
CA GLU A 58 9.19 -5.73 -8.14
C GLU A 58 7.75 -5.44 -8.58
N LEU A 59 7.61 -4.67 -9.63
CA LEU A 59 6.30 -4.42 -10.23
C LEU A 59 5.89 -5.60 -11.10
N GLY A 60 4.81 -6.25 -10.74
CA GLY A 60 4.23 -7.29 -11.55
C GLY A 60 3.82 -6.78 -12.93
N ARG A 61 4.11 -7.55 -13.97
CA ARG A 61 3.60 -7.27 -15.31
C ARG A 61 2.08 -7.34 -15.32
N ARG A 62 1.44 -6.31 -15.88
CA ARG A 62 -0.02 -6.22 -16.02
C ARG A 62 -0.40 -6.10 -17.49
N PRO A 63 -0.46 -7.22 -18.22
CA PRO A 63 -0.68 -7.21 -19.67
C PRO A 63 -1.96 -6.48 -20.07
N LYS A 64 -3.02 -6.58 -19.27
CA LYS A 64 -4.29 -5.88 -19.52
C LYS A 64 -4.13 -4.36 -19.44
N GLU A 65 -3.43 -3.87 -18.41
CA GLU A 65 -3.16 -2.43 -18.25
C GLU A 65 -2.30 -1.90 -19.40
N LEU A 66 -1.27 -2.67 -19.81
CA LEU A 66 -0.42 -2.34 -20.95
C LEU A 66 -1.21 -2.33 -22.28
N LYS A 67 -2.08 -3.32 -22.50
CA LYS A 67 -2.93 -3.41 -23.69
C LYS A 67 -3.90 -2.23 -23.82
N HIS A 68 -4.35 -1.70 -22.71
CA HIS A 68 -5.25 -0.54 -22.67
C HIS A 68 -4.53 0.81 -22.51
N ASN A 69 -3.19 0.83 -22.66
CA ASN A 69 -2.37 2.03 -22.50
C ASN A 69 -2.67 2.79 -21.19
N PHE A 70 -2.93 2.03 -20.12
CA PHE A 70 -3.20 2.62 -18.82
C PHE A 70 -1.94 3.34 -18.31
N SER A 71 -2.00 4.65 -18.26
CA SER A 71 -0.91 5.52 -17.84
C SER A 71 -1.22 6.16 -16.48
N ALA A 72 -0.17 6.32 -15.66
CA ALA A 72 -0.27 7.04 -14.39
C ALA A 72 -0.63 8.53 -14.56
N LYS A 73 -0.32 9.11 -15.73
CA LYS A 73 -0.75 10.45 -16.11
C LYS A 73 -2.09 10.31 -16.83
N PHE A 74 -3.16 10.71 -16.17
CA PHE A 74 -4.48 10.72 -16.77
C PHE A 74 -4.50 11.74 -17.91
N ARG A 75 -4.43 11.25 -19.13
CA ARG A 75 -4.65 12.02 -20.37
C ARG A 75 -5.75 11.28 -21.13
N PRO A 76 -7.02 11.68 -20.93
CA PRO A 76 -8.13 10.99 -21.56
C PRO A 76 -8.06 11.14 -23.09
N SER A 77 -8.16 10.02 -23.79
CA SER A 77 -8.37 9.97 -25.23
C SER A 77 -9.82 10.39 -25.58
N TYR A 78 -10.09 10.76 -26.81
CA TYR A 78 -11.45 11.07 -27.26
C TYR A 78 -12.44 9.95 -26.97
N LYS A 79 -12.00 8.69 -27.13
CA LYS A 79 -12.82 7.53 -26.80
C LYS A 79 -13.19 7.49 -25.30
N GLN A 80 -12.24 7.78 -24.42
CA GLN A 80 -12.47 7.83 -22.97
C GLN A 80 -13.38 9.00 -22.59
N ILE A 81 -13.24 10.17 -23.24
CA ILE A 81 -14.14 11.31 -23.03
C ILE A 81 -15.57 10.96 -23.42
N PHE A 82 -15.75 10.29 -24.57
CA PHE A 82 -17.05 9.79 -25.00
C PHE A 82 -17.64 8.77 -24.02
N ASP A 83 -16.84 7.82 -23.56
CA ASP A 83 -17.25 6.83 -22.57
C ASP A 83 -17.67 7.49 -21.25
N CYS A 84 -16.93 8.50 -20.79
CA CYS A 84 -17.31 9.33 -19.63
C CYS A 84 -18.69 10.02 -19.87
N ALA A 85 -18.91 10.57 -21.05
CA ALA A 85 -20.16 11.22 -21.38
C ALA A 85 -21.37 10.25 -21.35
N MET A 86 -21.14 9.00 -21.71
CA MET A 86 -22.15 7.93 -21.62
C MET A 86 -22.43 7.46 -20.18
N HIS A 87 -21.61 7.88 -19.20
CA HIS A 87 -21.75 7.57 -17.76
C HIS A 87 -21.93 8.85 -16.93
N PRO A 88 -23.06 9.59 -17.10
CA PRO A 88 -23.20 10.94 -16.55
C PRO A 88 -23.13 10.98 -15.02
N LYS A 89 -23.69 9.98 -14.32
CA LYS A 89 -23.64 9.91 -12.85
C LYS A 89 -22.20 9.84 -12.35
N TRP A 90 -21.35 8.99 -12.93
CA TRP A 90 -19.94 8.88 -12.58
C TRP A 90 -19.16 10.14 -12.95
N SER A 91 -19.44 10.71 -14.11
CA SER A 91 -18.75 11.92 -14.60
C SER A 91 -19.08 13.15 -13.75
N LEU A 92 -20.34 13.30 -13.34
CA LEU A 92 -20.74 14.37 -12.41
C LEU A 92 -20.08 14.21 -11.04
N ASP A 93 -20.02 12.97 -10.51
CA ASP A 93 -19.33 12.72 -9.25
C ASP A 93 -17.84 13.05 -9.34
N LEU A 94 -17.19 12.71 -10.45
CA LEU A 94 -15.78 13.06 -10.70
C LEU A 94 -15.57 14.58 -10.82
N LEU A 95 -16.50 15.28 -11.46
CA LEU A 95 -16.45 16.75 -11.59
C LEU A 95 -16.63 17.43 -10.22
N MET A 96 -17.56 16.94 -9.40
CA MET A 96 -17.84 17.51 -8.08
C MET A 96 -16.76 17.21 -7.05
N ASN A 97 -16.19 15.99 -7.05
CA ASN A 97 -15.24 15.53 -6.05
C ASN A 97 -13.78 15.55 -6.52
N GLY A 98 -13.55 15.82 -7.81
CA GLY A 98 -12.22 15.81 -8.43
C GLY A 98 -11.65 14.40 -8.66
N ILE A 99 -10.49 14.36 -9.34
CA ILE A 99 -9.80 13.10 -9.62
C ILE A 99 -9.15 12.60 -8.34
N PRO A 100 -9.45 11.35 -7.88
CA PRO A 100 -8.85 10.79 -6.69
C PRO A 100 -7.32 10.73 -6.79
N ARG A 101 -6.63 11.25 -5.78
CA ARG A 101 -5.16 11.23 -5.70
C ARG A 101 -4.74 10.67 -4.34
N PRO A 102 -3.64 9.92 -4.26
CA PRO A 102 -3.10 9.49 -2.97
C PRO A 102 -2.81 10.68 -2.07
N GLN A 103 -3.36 10.67 -0.84
CA GLN A 103 -3.30 11.80 0.10
C GLN A 103 -2.25 11.61 1.21
N ASN A 104 -1.63 10.44 1.29
CA ASN A 104 -0.73 10.10 2.38
C ASN A 104 0.75 10.40 2.10
N PHE A 105 1.05 10.86 0.89
CA PHE A 105 2.41 11.24 0.50
C PHE A 105 2.64 12.75 0.65
N ASP A 106 3.86 13.14 0.97
CA ASP A 106 4.27 14.53 0.92
C ASP A 106 4.09 15.08 -0.50
N LYS A 107 3.72 16.34 -0.62
CA LYS A 107 3.47 17.00 -1.94
C LYS A 107 4.70 16.95 -2.85
N ASP A 108 5.87 16.88 -2.25
CA ASP A 108 7.16 16.86 -2.95
C ASP A 108 7.59 15.44 -3.37
N LEU A 109 6.92 14.41 -2.85
CA LEU A 109 7.21 13.03 -3.22
C LEU A 109 6.58 12.72 -4.57
N LYS A 110 7.37 12.78 -5.62
CA LYS A 110 6.97 12.28 -6.96
C LYS A 110 6.85 10.78 -6.90
N ILE A 111 5.64 10.28 -6.66
CA ILE A 111 5.37 8.84 -6.69
C ILE A 111 5.59 8.35 -8.12
N ASP A 112 6.73 7.76 -8.36
CA ASP A 112 6.93 6.99 -9.57
C ASP A 112 6.28 5.62 -9.39
N ARG A 113 5.15 5.42 -10.06
CA ARG A 113 4.42 4.14 -10.01
C ARG A 113 5.20 2.99 -10.65
N ASN A 114 6.26 3.30 -11.37
CA ASN A 114 7.13 2.32 -12.02
C ASN A 114 8.31 1.90 -11.14
N LYS A 115 8.47 2.50 -9.95
CA LYS A 115 9.50 2.08 -9.01
C LYS A 115 9.02 0.95 -8.10
N PRO A 116 9.94 0.02 -7.73
CA PRO A 116 9.67 -1.03 -6.74
C PRO A 116 9.13 -0.47 -5.43
N ARG A 117 8.29 -1.24 -4.74
CA ARG A 117 7.63 -0.85 -3.49
C ARG A 117 8.09 -1.66 -2.30
N GLY A 118 9.16 -2.43 -2.48
CA GLY A 118 9.63 -3.43 -1.53
C GLY A 118 11.05 -3.17 -1.03
N ALA A 119 11.44 -1.92 -0.89
CA ALA A 119 12.74 -1.56 -0.32
C ALA A 119 12.88 -1.92 1.18
N ALA A 120 11.82 -2.48 1.80
CA ALA A 120 11.85 -2.88 3.20
C ALA A 120 12.67 -4.16 3.38
N ASP A 121 13.90 -4.01 3.84
CA ASP A 121 14.78 -5.08 4.27
C ASP A 121 14.68 -5.34 5.80
N TRP A 122 15.47 -6.27 6.30
CA TRP A 122 15.49 -6.63 7.71
C TRP A 122 15.99 -5.50 8.62
N GLU A 123 16.87 -4.64 8.14
CA GLU A 123 17.37 -3.47 8.87
C GLU A 123 16.30 -2.39 8.97
N PHE A 124 15.54 -2.19 7.88
CA PHE A 124 14.37 -1.32 7.91
C PHE A 124 13.35 -1.82 8.95
N LEU A 125 13.08 -3.12 8.98
CA LEU A 125 12.12 -3.70 9.91
C LEU A 125 12.53 -3.48 11.37
N LYS A 126 13.81 -3.63 11.71
CA LYS A 126 14.33 -3.33 13.06
C LYS A 126 14.07 -1.86 13.43
N LYS A 127 14.44 -0.92 12.56
CA LYS A 127 14.19 0.50 12.76
C LYS A 127 12.72 0.84 12.86
N LEU A 128 11.89 0.19 12.05
CA LEU A 128 10.44 0.34 12.11
C LEU A 128 9.88 -0.17 13.44
N ARG A 129 10.34 -1.32 13.94
CA ARG A 129 9.91 -1.87 15.24
C ARG A 129 10.32 -0.98 16.40
N GLU A 130 11.52 -0.43 16.37
CA GLU A 130 11.98 0.54 17.37
C GLU A 130 11.12 1.81 17.43
N LEU A 131 10.71 2.30 16.25
CA LEU A 131 9.88 3.48 16.09
C LEU A 131 8.41 3.21 16.44
N TRP A 132 7.85 2.12 15.93
CA TRP A 132 6.43 1.81 16.04
C TRP A 132 6.13 1.07 17.35
N LYS A 133 5.31 1.65 18.22
CA LYS A 133 5.02 1.09 19.55
C LYS A 133 3.70 0.30 19.63
N GLY A 134 2.87 0.38 18.60
CA GLY A 134 1.63 -0.38 18.49
C GLY A 134 1.85 -1.79 17.91
N LYS A 135 0.75 -2.43 17.52
CA LYS A 135 0.78 -3.74 16.86
C LYS A 135 1.39 -3.64 15.46
N LEU A 136 2.34 -4.53 15.17
CA LEU A 136 3.04 -4.60 13.89
C LEU A 136 2.73 -5.93 13.20
N VAL A 137 2.05 -5.85 12.06
CA VAL A 137 1.71 -6.99 11.21
C VAL A 137 2.58 -6.95 9.95
N ILE A 138 3.22 -8.06 9.60
CA ILE A 138 3.99 -8.15 8.35
C ILE A 138 3.21 -8.97 7.33
N LYS A 139 2.83 -8.31 6.22
CA LYS A 139 2.10 -8.94 5.12
C LYS A 139 3.02 -9.31 3.97
N GLY A 140 2.83 -10.52 3.44
CA GLY A 140 3.58 -10.99 2.28
C GLY A 140 4.58 -12.10 2.62
N ILE A 141 4.33 -12.81 3.70
CA ILE A 141 5.20 -13.88 4.19
C ILE A 141 4.67 -15.22 3.69
N LEU A 142 5.55 -15.98 3.03
CA LEU A 142 5.27 -17.32 2.51
C LEU A 142 6.28 -18.37 2.98
N ASN A 143 7.39 -17.93 3.61
CA ASN A 143 8.44 -18.82 4.11
C ASN A 143 8.35 -18.93 5.63
N PRO A 144 8.18 -20.15 6.21
CA PRO A 144 8.12 -20.34 7.65
C PRO A 144 9.37 -19.85 8.40
N LYS A 145 10.55 -19.92 7.77
CA LYS A 145 11.80 -19.41 8.39
C LYS A 145 11.76 -17.88 8.57
N ASP A 146 11.14 -17.18 7.63
CA ASP A 146 10.96 -15.74 7.75
C ASP A 146 9.94 -15.41 8.84
N ALA A 147 8.89 -16.21 8.99
CA ALA A 147 7.92 -16.07 10.08
C ALA A 147 8.58 -16.15 11.46
N LEU A 148 9.42 -17.17 11.69
CA LEU A 148 10.19 -17.32 12.93
C LEU A 148 11.16 -16.17 13.17
N ARG A 149 11.77 -15.65 12.12
CA ARG A 149 12.66 -14.48 12.21
C ARG A 149 11.89 -13.21 12.57
N LEU A 150 10.69 -13.03 12.01
CA LEU A 150 9.81 -11.89 12.29
C LEU A 150 9.32 -11.91 13.74
N GLU A 151 8.97 -13.08 14.28
CA GLU A 151 8.61 -13.25 15.68
C GLU A 151 9.75 -12.77 16.60
N ARG A 152 10.99 -13.21 16.35
CA ARG A 152 12.18 -12.79 17.12
C ARG A 152 12.47 -11.29 17.01
N LEU A 153 12.08 -10.65 15.91
CA LEU A 153 12.19 -9.20 15.70
C LEU A 153 11.01 -8.42 16.31
N GLY A 154 10.06 -9.11 16.95
CA GLY A 154 8.94 -8.49 17.65
C GLY A 154 7.77 -8.10 16.76
N ALA A 155 7.57 -8.76 15.62
CA ALA A 155 6.30 -8.67 14.90
C ALA A 155 5.19 -9.33 15.72
N ASP A 156 4.04 -8.67 15.80
CA ASP A 156 2.89 -9.17 16.57
C ASP A 156 2.06 -10.20 15.78
N ALA A 157 2.11 -10.13 14.44
CA ALA A 157 1.43 -11.07 13.56
C ALA A 157 2.06 -11.08 12.16
N ILE A 158 1.81 -12.14 11.42
CA ILE A 158 2.10 -12.23 9.99
C ILE A 158 0.80 -12.38 9.20
N TYR A 159 0.81 -11.88 7.98
CA TYR A 159 -0.26 -12.06 7.01
C TYR A 159 0.31 -12.92 5.86
N VAL A 160 -0.04 -14.20 5.82
CA VAL A 160 0.43 -15.13 4.79
C VAL A 160 -0.23 -14.77 3.47
N SER A 161 0.57 -14.30 2.52
CA SER A 161 0.07 -13.72 1.27
C SER A 161 1.13 -13.73 0.18
N GLY A 162 0.75 -14.09 -1.04
CA GLY A 162 1.50 -13.88 -2.28
C GLY A 162 0.91 -12.75 -3.14
N HIS A 163 0.23 -11.77 -2.52
CA HIS A 163 -0.42 -10.64 -3.19
C HIS A 163 -1.44 -11.05 -4.27
N GLY A 164 -2.05 -12.23 -4.14
CA GLY A 164 -2.96 -12.79 -5.14
C GLY A 164 -2.28 -13.07 -6.48
N SER A 165 -1.01 -13.48 -6.45
CA SER A 165 -0.16 -13.72 -7.64
C SER A 165 -0.03 -12.50 -8.59
N ARG A 166 -0.30 -11.30 -8.08
CA ARG A 166 -0.22 -10.06 -8.87
C ARG A 166 1.21 -9.58 -9.11
N GLN A 167 2.15 -10.06 -8.30
CA GLN A 167 3.55 -9.64 -8.36
C GLN A 167 4.45 -10.75 -8.90
N PHE A 168 4.14 -12.00 -8.60
CA PHE A 168 4.91 -13.15 -9.01
C PHE A 168 3.97 -14.34 -9.27
N ASP A 169 3.89 -14.80 -10.53
CA ASP A 169 2.92 -15.81 -10.96
C ASP A 169 3.18 -17.20 -10.34
N SER A 170 4.44 -17.52 -10.07
CA SER A 170 4.86 -18.82 -9.54
C SER A 170 5.00 -18.84 -8.02
N CYS A 171 4.36 -17.92 -7.29
CA CYS A 171 4.44 -17.94 -5.84
C CYS A 171 3.64 -19.12 -5.26
N PRO A 172 4.08 -19.70 -4.13
CA PRO A 172 3.33 -20.73 -3.43
C PRO A 172 1.92 -20.25 -3.06
N VAL A 173 0.97 -21.17 -3.07
CA VAL A 173 -0.41 -20.85 -2.65
C VAL A 173 -0.42 -20.57 -1.14
N PRO A 174 -0.87 -19.39 -0.68
CA PRO A 174 -0.75 -18.99 0.72
C PRO A 174 -1.33 -20.00 1.72
N ILE A 175 -2.48 -20.62 1.41
CA ILE A 175 -3.11 -21.61 2.31
C ILE A 175 -2.26 -22.86 2.52
N HIS A 176 -1.36 -23.18 1.60
CA HIS A 176 -0.43 -24.31 1.75
C HIS A 176 0.83 -23.94 2.53
N GLN A 177 0.98 -22.68 2.89
CA GLN A 177 2.13 -22.17 3.65
C GLN A 177 1.78 -21.85 5.12
N LEU A 178 0.52 -22.05 5.50
CA LEU A 178 0.06 -22.01 6.89
C LEU A 178 0.42 -23.29 7.64
#